data_e1f9c8da22cf9194b330d809cb71e64d
#
_entry.id   e1f9c8da22cf9194b330d809cb71e64d
#
_cell.length_a   1.000
_cell.length_b   1.000
_cell.length_c   1.000
_cell.angle_alpha   90.00
_cell.angle_beta   90.00
_cell.angle_gamma   90.00
#
_symmetry.space_group_name_H-M   'P 1'
#
loop_
_entity.id
_entity.type
_entity.pdbx_description
1 polymer ?
#
loop_
_entity_poly.entity_id
_entity_poly.type
_entity_poly.pdbx_seq_one_letter_code
_entity_poly.pdbx_strand_id
1 'polypeptide(L)'
;YTNFEWSVYFTLLATSFLIPVLMMCILSIFFQIITPNKYMGMLMFVVFFVSLIILSQLGLEHNLWSFSRTPATPFRDMNQYGHFVKPLVAYNLYWLGLTIVLVVLGYGLFRRGTEYGLKYRWSQLSNTLGSKGILSVVLGLGLFIGMGSYIYYNTTVLNKYMTSDESFDAQAQYEKTYKHYQNNPIAKITDVNLKVDMYPYQRRVEVDGYYMVQNKTNEPISQTLIGWDQNSTVEIEKDKLSITDFDEEFKTGWLNFIPAIMPGETRKIQFKVVRQAKGFVDSNSDNTIVANGSFINNFTLLPHFGYNDSYELTDRQERKKREMTPPQRMAKLEEKSMYHTGIFGKEADFINYEAVVSTSKDQYAITVGYLQKEWVKGDRRFFHYKMDTPIHN
;
A
#
# COMPACT_ATOMS: atom_id res chain seq x y z
N TYR A 1 -17.27 -7.01 -22.76
CA TYR A 1 -16.04 -7.81 -22.95
C TYR A 1 -16.12 -8.45 -24.33
N THR A 2 -15.26 -8.01 -25.25
CA THR A 2 -15.23 -8.50 -26.63
C THR A 2 -14.22 -9.64 -26.83
N ASN A 3 -13.23 -9.77 -25.97
CA ASN A 3 -12.22 -10.82 -26.02
C ASN A 3 -12.23 -11.63 -24.72
N PHE A 4 -12.47 -12.94 -24.84
CA PHE A 4 -12.46 -13.87 -23.72
C PHE A 4 -11.13 -14.63 -23.69
N GLU A 5 -10.30 -14.34 -22.70
CA GLU A 5 -8.98 -14.97 -22.55
C GLU A 5 -9.02 -16.08 -21.50
N TRP A 6 -9.14 -17.32 -21.95
CA TRP A 6 -9.18 -18.52 -21.09
C TRP A 6 -8.00 -18.61 -20.12
N SER A 7 -6.81 -18.22 -20.54
CA SER A 7 -5.60 -18.25 -19.72
C SER A 7 -5.73 -17.40 -18.45
N VAL A 8 -6.35 -16.23 -18.54
CA VAL A 8 -6.57 -15.34 -17.40
C VAL A 8 -7.50 -15.99 -16.38
N TYR A 9 -8.64 -16.52 -16.85
CA TYR A 9 -9.61 -17.17 -15.96
C TYR A 9 -9.06 -18.44 -15.32
N PHE A 10 -8.37 -19.30 -16.07
CA PHE A 10 -7.75 -20.51 -15.52
C PHE A 10 -6.63 -20.19 -14.54
N THR A 11 -5.82 -19.17 -14.80
CA THR A 11 -4.77 -18.75 -13.87
C THR A 11 -5.38 -18.27 -12.56
N LEU A 12 -6.40 -17.40 -12.61
CA LEU A 12 -7.09 -16.91 -11.41
C LEU A 12 -7.76 -18.07 -10.64
N LEU A 13 -8.51 -18.92 -11.35
CA LEU A 13 -9.18 -20.08 -10.76
C LEU A 13 -8.18 -21.01 -10.08
N ALA A 14 -7.07 -21.31 -10.74
CA ALA A 14 -6.07 -22.23 -10.19
C ALA A 14 -5.36 -21.62 -8.98
N THR A 15 -4.83 -20.42 -9.11
CA THR A 15 -3.91 -19.84 -8.11
C THR A 15 -4.60 -19.18 -6.93
N SER A 16 -5.74 -18.53 -7.14
CA SER A 16 -6.45 -17.77 -6.08
C SER A 16 -7.62 -18.52 -5.48
N PHE A 17 -8.09 -19.60 -6.11
CA PHE A 17 -9.22 -20.37 -5.61
C PHE A 17 -8.89 -21.85 -5.40
N LEU A 18 -8.49 -22.58 -6.45
CA LEU A 18 -8.33 -24.03 -6.38
C LEU A 18 -7.22 -24.45 -5.40
N ILE A 19 -6.05 -23.82 -5.48
CA ILE A 19 -4.92 -24.14 -4.58
C ILE A 19 -5.29 -23.87 -3.12
N PRO A 20 -5.81 -22.71 -2.71
CA PRO A 20 -6.27 -22.47 -1.34
C PRO A 20 -7.34 -23.45 -0.86
N VAL A 21 -8.32 -23.78 -1.69
CA VAL A 21 -9.38 -24.74 -1.35
C VAL A 21 -8.80 -26.16 -1.15
N LEU A 22 -7.90 -26.60 -2.01
CA LEU A 22 -7.24 -27.90 -1.84
C LEU A 22 -6.43 -27.98 -0.55
N MET A 23 -5.71 -26.91 -0.18
CA MET A 23 -4.99 -26.82 1.10
C MET A 23 -5.95 -26.93 2.29
N MET A 24 -7.10 -26.25 2.26
CA MET A 24 -8.13 -26.36 3.28
C MET A 24 -8.75 -27.75 3.36
N CYS A 25 -8.97 -28.41 2.23
CA CYS A 25 -9.43 -29.81 2.21
C CYS A 25 -8.40 -30.74 2.87
N ILE A 26 -7.11 -30.57 2.60
CA ILE A 26 -6.04 -31.35 3.23
C ILE A 26 -6.02 -31.13 4.73
N LEU A 27 -6.16 -29.89 5.21
CA LEU A 27 -6.25 -29.58 6.63
C LEU A 27 -7.47 -30.27 7.28
N SER A 28 -8.63 -30.23 6.63
CA SER A 28 -9.84 -30.89 7.11
C SER A 28 -9.65 -32.40 7.22
N ILE A 29 -9.04 -33.06 6.22
CA ILE A 29 -8.70 -34.46 6.24
C ILE A 29 -7.71 -34.79 7.37
N PHE A 30 -6.70 -33.94 7.55
CA PHE A 30 -5.73 -34.10 8.64
C PHE A 30 -6.41 -34.07 10.01
N PHE A 31 -7.34 -33.17 10.27
CA PHE A 31 -8.11 -33.15 11.51
C PHE A 31 -8.94 -34.45 11.70
N GLN A 32 -9.51 -34.98 10.64
CA GLN A 32 -10.23 -36.26 10.72
C GLN A 32 -9.32 -37.44 11.03
N ILE A 33 -8.07 -37.41 10.55
CA ILE A 33 -7.09 -38.47 10.81
C ILE A 33 -6.66 -38.46 12.29
N ILE A 34 -6.43 -37.30 12.89
CA ILE A 34 -5.94 -37.21 14.27
C ILE A 34 -7.02 -37.38 15.33
N THR A 35 -8.29 -37.23 14.96
CA THR A 35 -9.42 -37.32 15.92
C THR A 35 -10.00 -38.71 16.02
N PRO A 36 -10.66 -39.08 17.14
CA PRO A 36 -11.23 -40.41 17.36
C PRO A 36 -12.40 -40.73 16.42
N ASN A 37 -13.16 -39.73 16.01
CA ASN A 37 -14.31 -39.93 15.12
C ASN A 37 -14.53 -38.71 14.22
N LYS A 38 -15.34 -38.90 13.16
CA LYS A 38 -15.61 -37.84 12.14
C LYS A 38 -16.23 -36.57 12.70
N TYR A 39 -17.06 -36.65 13.73
CA TYR A 39 -17.74 -35.50 14.30
C TYR A 39 -16.75 -34.60 15.04
N MET A 40 -15.80 -35.18 15.77
CA MET A 40 -14.71 -34.41 16.41
C MET A 40 -13.81 -33.78 15.36
N GLY A 41 -13.52 -34.44 14.24
CA GLY A 41 -12.74 -33.85 13.16
C GLY A 41 -13.43 -32.65 12.50
N MET A 42 -14.75 -32.77 12.26
CA MET A 42 -15.56 -31.65 11.76
C MET A 42 -15.59 -30.50 12.77
N LEU A 43 -15.80 -30.80 14.05
CA LEU A 43 -15.79 -29.76 15.10
C LEU A 43 -14.44 -29.05 15.16
N MET A 44 -13.32 -29.79 15.14
CA MET A 44 -11.99 -29.17 15.12
C MET A 44 -11.78 -28.23 13.92
N PHE A 45 -12.26 -28.61 12.74
CA PHE A 45 -12.17 -27.77 11.56
C PHE A 45 -12.99 -26.47 11.72
N VAL A 46 -14.22 -26.59 12.25
CA VAL A 46 -15.07 -25.40 12.55
C VAL A 46 -14.41 -24.51 13.59
N VAL A 47 -13.93 -25.08 14.69
CA VAL A 47 -13.21 -24.31 15.75
C VAL A 47 -11.98 -23.62 15.18
N PHE A 48 -11.20 -24.32 14.34
CA PHE A 48 -10.06 -23.72 13.66
C PHE A 48 -10.50 -22.52 12.79
N PHE A 49 -11.56 -22.67 11.99
CA PHE A 49 -12.03 -21.60 11.11
C PHE A 49 -12.52 -20.38 11.91
N VAL A 50 -13.27 -20.63 13.00
CA VAL A 50 -13.70 -19.55 13.92
C VAL A 50 -12.49 -18.89 14.60
N SER A 51 -11.46 -19.67 14.96
CA SER A 51 -10.26 -19.10 15.60
C SER A 51 -9.51 -18.13 14.67
N LEU A 52 -9.49 -18.34 13.36
CA LEU A 52 -8.88 -17.40 12.42
C LEU A 52 -9.59 -16.05 12.43
N ILE A 53 -10.94 -16.05 12.55
CA ILE A 53 -11.74 -14.82 12.65
C ILE A 53 -11.41 -14.09 13.95
N ILE A 54 -11.36 -14.82 15.07
CA ILE A 54 -11.05 -14.24 16.39
C ILE A 54 -9.63 -13.69 16.42
N LEU A 55 -8.65 -14.41 15.90
CA LEU A 55 -7.25 -13.98 15.84
C LEU A 55 -7.10 -12.69 15.05
N SER A 56 -7.81 -12.53 13.93
CA SER A 56 -7.83 -11.29 13.16
C SER A 56 -8.38 -10.11 13.98
N GLN A 57 -9.44 -10.32 14.77
CA GLN A 57 -9.99 -9.30 15.68
C GLN A 57 -9.05 -8.95 16.85
N LEU A 58 -8.13 -9.83 17.20
CA LEU A 58 -7.10 -9.62 18.21
C LEU A 58 -5.81 -8.99 17.66
N GLY A 59 -5.82 -8.52 16.42
CA GLY A 59 -4.69 -7.85 15.77
C GLY A 59 -3.73 -8.77 15.00
N LEU A 60 -3.99 -10.09 14.93
CA LEU A 60 -3.23 -11.01 14.10
C LEU A 60 -3.79 -11.03 12.66
N GLU A 61 -3.76 -9.86 11.99
CA GLU A 61 -4.38 -9.63 10.69
C GLU A 61 -3.49 -10.07 9.52
N HIS A 62 -2.17 -10.18 9.74
CA HIS A 62 -1.22 -10.53 8.69
C HIS A 62 -1.53 -11.91 8.09
N ASN A 63 -1.47 -12.01 6.75
CA ASN A 63 -1.81 -13.26 6.04
C ASN A 63 -0.92 -14.46 6.41
N LEU A 64 0.24 -14.25 7.03
CA LEU A 64 1.08 -15.31 7.60
C LEU A 64 0.39 -16.09 8.75
N TRP A 65 -0.62 -15.50 9.39
CA TRP A 65 -1.38 -16.14 10.48
C TRP A 65 -2.65 -16.84 10.00
N SER A 66 -3.07 -16.59 8.76
CA SER A 66 -4.31 -17.12 8.20
C SER A 66 -4.03 -18.21 7.18
N PHE A 67 -4.15 -19.48 7.58
CA PHE A 67 -3.85 -20.64 6.73
C PHE A 67 -4.51 -20.53 5.36
N SER A 68 -3.72 -20.75 4.30
CA SER A 68 -4.15 -20.72 2.90
C SER A 68 -4.60 -19.35 2.38
N ARG A 69 -4.44 -18.26 3.15
CA ARG A 69 -4.77 -16.91 2.72
C ARG A 69 -3.63 -16.30 1.90
N THR A 70 -3.99 -15.59 0.84
CA THR A 70 -3.06 -14.85 -0.02
C THR A 70 -3.54 -13.41 -0.18
N PRO A 71 -2.65 -12.44 -0.44
CA PRO A 71 -3.04 -11.09 -0.81
C PRO A 71 -3.91 -11.07 -2.08
N ALA A 72 -4.76 -10.05 -2.20
CA ALA A 72 -5.59 -9.86 -3.39
C ALA A 72 -4.73 -9.67 -4.64
N THR A 73 -5.13 -10.31 -5.74
CA THR A 73 -4.45 -10.27 -7.04
C THR A 73 -5.40 -9.77 -8.12
N PRO A 74 -5.70 -8.46 -8.16
CA PRO A 74 -6.59 -7.91 -9.18
C PRO A 74 -5.95 -8.00 -10.56
N PHE A 75 -6.74 -8.43 -11.53
CA PHE A 75 -6.39 -8.38 -12.94
C PHE A 75 -6.70 -7.00 -13.52
N ARG A 76 -5.82 -6.48 -14.37
CA ARG A 76 -6.01 -5.22 -15.11
C ARG A 76 -5.58 -5.42 -16.56
N ASP A 77 -6.38 -4.94 -17.51
CA ASP A 77 -6.12 -5.15 -18.94
C ASP A 77 -4.74 -4.65 -19.41
N MET A 78 -4.25 -3.55 -18.84
CA MET A 78 -2.96 -2.95 -19.21
C MET A 78 -1.74 -3.66 -18.59
N ASN A 79 -1.86 -4.12 -17.35
CA ASN A 79 -0.73 -4.68 -16.58
C ASN A 79 -0.96 -6.15 -16.19
N GLN A 80 -2.08 -6.74 -16.62
CA GLN A 80 -2.51 -8.08 -16.25
C GLN A 80 -2.45 -8.28 -14.71
N TYR A 81 -1.84 -9.35 -14.22
CA TYR A 81 -1.58 -9.54 -12.80
C TYR A 81 -0.35 -8.79 -12.29
N GLY A 82 0.53 -8.36 -13.22
CA GLY A 82 1.68 -7.53 -12.93
C GLY A 82 2.48 -7.98 -11.70
N HIS A 83 2.78 -7.02 -10.84
CA HIS A 83 3.57 -7.25 -9.62
C HIS A 83 2.84 -8.06 -8.53
N PHE A 84 1.52 -8.30 -8.64
CA PHE A 84 0.75 -9.13 -7.70
C PHE A 84 1.07 -10.62 -7.78
N VAL A 85 1.64 -11.08 -8.90
CA VAL A 85 2.06 -12.48 -9.06
C VAL A 85 3.12 -12.85 -8.02
N LYS A 86 4.05 -11.94 -7.72
CA LYS A 86 5.15 -12.18 -6.80
C LYS A 86 4.69 -12.51 -5.37
N PRO A 87 3.86 -11.69 -4.69
CA PRO A 87 3.30 -12.05 -3.40
C PRO A 87 2.40 -13.29 -3.48
N LEU A 88 1.54 -13.43 -4.51
CA LEU A 88 0.69 -14.59 -4.68
C LEU A 88 1.48 -15.90 -4.67
N VAL A 89 2.56 -15.98 -5.45
CA VAL A 89 3.43 -17.17 -5.51
C VAL A 89 4.12 -17.39 -4.16
N ALA A 90 4.63 -16.32 -3.52
CA ALA A 90 5.31 -16.43 -2.24
C ALA A 90 4.41 -17.02 -1.14
N TYR A 91 3.16 -16.52 -1.01
CA TYR A 91 2.21 -17.05 -0.03
C TYR A 91 1.72 -18.46 -0.37
N ASN A 92 1.50 -18.77 -1.64
CA ASN A 92 1.15 -20.13 -2.03
C ASN A 92 2.28 -21.13 -1.71
N LEU A 93 3.54 -20.78 -1.94
CA LEU A 93 4.69 -21.62 -1.59
C LEU A 93 4.85 -21.75 -0.07
N TYR A 94 4.61 -20.69 0.68
CA TYR A 94 4.61 -20.71 2.14
C TYR A 94 3.60 -21.74 2.67
N TRP A 95 2.34 -21.65 2.25
CA TRP A 95 1.29 -22.55 2.68
C TRP A 95 1.45 -23.96 2.10
N LEU A 96 2.03 -24.09 0.90
CA LEU A 96 2.38 -25.39 0.33
C LEU A 96 3.40 -26.13 1.21
N GLY A 97 4.41 -25.43 1.75
CA GLY A 97 5.37 -26.01 2.69
C GLY A 97 4.68 -26.65 3.89
N LEU A 98 3.76 -25.93 4.55
CA LEU A 98 2.97 -26.47 5.67
C LEU A 98 2.03 -27.59 5.21
N THR A 99 1.42 -27.46 4.03
CA THR A 99 0.53 -28.50 3.47
C THR A 99 1.25 -29.80 3.21
N ILE A 100 2.49 -29.78 2.70
CA ILE A 100 3.34 -30.97 2.55
C ILE A 100 3.55 -31.66 3.89
N VAL A 101 3.85 -30.89 4.93
CA VAL A 101 4.01 -31.42 6.30
C VAL A 101 2.71 -32.09 6.76
N LEU A 102 1.56 -31.44 6.59
CA LEU A 102 0.25 -32.01 6.98
C LEU A 102 -0.08 -33.30 6.23
N VAL A 103 0.18 -33.36 4.93
CA VAL A 103 -0.03 -34.57 4.11
C VAL A 103 0.84 -35.73 4.60
N VAL A 104 2.14 -35.49 4.81
CA VAL A 104 3.08 -36.51 5.22
C VAL A 104 2.80 -36.99 6.64
N LEU A 105 2.52 -36.09 7.57
CA LEU A 105 2.10 -36.46 8.93
C LEU A 105 0.75 -37.19 8.92
N GLY A 106 -0.20 -36.72 8.10
CA GLY A 106 -1.49 -37.38 7.91
C GLY A 106 -1.32 -38.81 7.42
N TYR A 107 -0.45 -39.05 6.43
CA TYR A 107 -0.12 -40.38 5.96
C TYR A 107 0.48 -41.26 7.09
N GLY A 108 1.43 -40.72 7.86
CA GLY A 108 2.07 -41.43 8.96
C GLY A 108 1.14 -41.74 10.12
N LEU A 109 0.20 -40.83 10.41
CA LEU A 109 -0.80 -40.99 11.48
C LEU A 109 -2.10 -41.66 11.03
N PHE A 110 -2.23 -42.03 9.75
CA PHE A 110 -3.43 -42.72 9.26
C PHE A 110 -3.66 -44.03 9.96
N ARG A 111 -4.93 -44.32 10.31
CA ARG A 111 -5.30 -45.57 11.00
C ARG A 111 -5.10 -46.80 10.10
N ARG A 112 -4.31 -47.71 10.63
CA ARG A 112 -4.07 -49.01 9.96
C ARG A 112 -4.33 -50.13 10.96
N GLY A 113 -5.22 -51.07 10.61
CA GLY A 113 -5.58 -52.18 11.50
C GLY A 113 -6.49 -51.78 12.67
N THR A 114 -6.35 -52.48 13.79
CA THR A 114 -7.20 -52.35 14.99
C THR A 114 -6.75 -51.29 15.99
N GLU A 115 -5.57 -50.73 15.82
CA GLU A 115 -5.01 -49.75 16.75
C GLU A 115 -5.57 -48.34 16.49
N TYR A 116 -6.30 -47.81 17.47
CA TYR A 116 -7.01 -46.53 17.36
C TYR A 116 -6.34 -45.36 18.11
N GLY A 117 -5.43 -45.65 19.05
CA GLY A 117 -4.82 -44.67 19.92
C GLY A 117 -3.88 -43.71 19.18
N LEU A 118 -4.11 -42.37 19.28
CA LEU A 118 -3.25 -41.34 18.69
C LEU A 118 -1.81 -41.42 19.25
N LYS A 119 -1.67 -41.67 20.56
CA LYS A 119 -0.36 -41.81 21.24
C LYS A 119 0.49 -42.94 20.62
N TYR A 120 -0.12 -44.08 20.34
CA TYR A 120 0.54 -45.22 19.69
C TYR A 120 0.95 -44.86 18.26
N ARG A 121 0.04 -44.29 17.47
CA ARG A 121 0.34 -43.85 16.08
C ARG A 121 1.48 -42.85 16.03
N TRP A 122 1.54 -41.93 17.00
CA TRP A 122 2.62 -40.98 17.13
C TRP A 122 3.98 -41.63 17.46
N SER A 123 4.01 -42.66 18.35
CA SER A 123 5.25 -43.37 18.67
C SER A 123 5.78 -44.21 17.49
N GLN A 124 4.92 -44.62 16.57
CA GLN A 124 5.30 -45.36 15.35
C GLN A 124 5.54 -44.44 14.14
N LEU A 125 5.38 -43.14 14.28
CA LEU A 125 5.40 -42.19 13.17
C LEU A 125 6.70 -42.26 12.36
N SER A 126 7.86 -42.25 13.03
CA SER A 126 9.18 -42.32 12.38
C SER A 126 9.37 -43.61 11.58
N ASN A 127 8.93 -44.72 12.14
CA ASN A 127 8.99 -46.03 11.46
C ASN A 127 8.09 -46.09 10.24
N THR A 128 6.89 -45.50 10.34
CA THR A 128 5.92 -45.46 9.24
C THR A 128 6.36 -44.56 8.10
N LEU A 129 6.94 -43.40 8.41
CA LEU A 129 7.41 -42.43 7.41
C LEU A 129 8.71 -42.87 6.73
N GLY A 130 9.59 -43.54 7.47
CA GLY A 130 10.93 -43.87 7.00
C GLY A 130 11.75 -42.64 6.63
N SER A 131 12.92 -42.85 6.04
CA SER A 131 13.83 -41.74 5.68
C SER A 131 13.24 -40.76 4.66
N LYS A 132 12.49 -41.27 3.67
CA LYS A 132 11.87 -40.42 2.63
C LYS A 132 10.76 -39.53 3.18
N GLY A 133 9.91 -40.07 4.07
CA GLY A 133 8.87 -39.27 4.71
C GLY A 133 9.45 -38.19 5.63
N ILE A 134 10.47 -38.51 6.44
CA ILE A 134 11.16 -37.55 7.29
C ILE A 134 11.82 -36.45 6.45
N LEU A 135 12.51 -36.83 5.34
CA LEU A 135 13.07 -35.84 4.41
C LEU A 135 12.01 -34.89 3.86
N SER A 136 10.84 -35.42 3.48
CA SER A 136 9.72 -34.61 2.98
C SER A 136 9.20 -33.61 4.03
N VAL A 137 9.12 -34.02 5.31
CA VAL A 137 8.76 -33.13 6.41
C VAL A 137 9.82 -32.03 6.57
N VAL A 138 11.10 -32.37 6.55
CA VAL A 138 12.19 -31.39 6.66
C VAL A 138 12.17 -30.40 5.50
N LEU A 139 11.97 -30.86 4.27
CA LEU A 139 11.86 -29.98 3.09
C LEU A 139 10.61 -29.10 3.16
N GLY A 140 9.46 -29.65 3.59
CA GLY A 140 8.23 -28.87 3.78
C GLY A 140 8.40 -27.78 4.84
N LEU A 141 9.00 -28.09 6.00
CA LEU A 141 9.31 -27.12 7.04
C LEU A 141 10.34 -26.08 6.55
N GLY A 142 11.37 -26.51 5.83
CA GLY A 142 12.37 -25.60 5.24
C GLY A 142 11.73 -24.63 4.26
N LEU A 143 10.81 -25.08 3.41
CA LEU A 143 10.05 -24.22 2.51
C LEU A 143 9.14 -23.26 3.28
N PHE A 144 8.41 -23.74 4.29
CA PHE A 144 7.53 -22.94 5.14
C PHE A 144 8.30 -21.82 5.85
N ILE A 145 9.39 -22.16 6.54
CA ILE A 145 10.21 -21.17 7.28
C ILE A 145 10.90 -20.21 6.30
N GLY A 146 11.50 -20.73 5.22
CA GLY A 146 12.20 -19.90 4.23
C GLY A 146 11.28 -18.90 3.54
N MET A 147 10.11 -19.35 3.09
CA MET A 147 9.14 -18.45 2.46
C MET A 147 8.48 -17.52 3.48
N GLY A 148 8.22 -17.97 4.71
CA GLY A 148 7.74 -17.11 5.79
C GLY A 148 8.72 -15.98 6.12
N SER A 149 10.01 -16.27 6.22
CA SER A 149 11.07 -15.27 6.41
C SER A 149 11.15 -14.30 5.22
N TYR A 150 11.03 -14.80 3.99
CA TYR A 150 11.01 -13.97 2.80
C TYR A 150 9.80 -13.02 2.76
N ILE A 151 8.61 -13.51 3.11
CA ILE A 151 7.39 -12.72 3.20
C ILE A 151 7.55 -11.65 4.29
N TYR A 152 7.96 -12.04 5.49
CA TYR A 152 8.21 -11.13 6.61
C TYR A 152 9.19 -10.01 6.23
N TYR A 153 10.29 -10.36 5.58
CA TYR A 153 11.27 -9.38 5.10
C TYR A 153 10.63 -8.35 4.15
N ASN A 154 9.82 -8.80 3.18
CA ASN A 154 9.17 -7.91 2.23
C ASN A 154 8.09 -7.03 2.87
N THR A 155 7.27 -7.60 3.75
CA THR A 155 6.08 -6.92 4.30
C THR A 155 6.38 -6.06 5.52
N THR A 156 7.43 -6.40 6.29
CA THR A 156 7.72 -5.75 7.59
C THR A 156 9.05 -5.03 7.62
N VAL A 157 10.11 -5.57 6.94
CA VAL A 157 11.43 -4.93 6.95
C VAL A 157 11.57 -3.92 5.81
N LEU A 158 11.14 -4.26 4.59
CA LEU A 158 11.16 -3.35 3.45
C LEU A 158 9.99 -2.36 3.44
N ASN A 159 8.88 -2.74 4.06
CA ASN A 159 7.68 -1.93 4.20
C ASN A 159 7.28 -1.87 5.68
N LYS A 160 6.55 -0.82 6.08
CA LYS A 160 5.99 -0.70 7.44
C LYS A 160 4.65 -1.44 7.45
N TYR A 161 4.62 -2.69 7.96
CA TYR A 161 3.35 -3.35 8.25
C TYR A 161 2.69 -2.68 9.46
N MET A 162 1.41 -2.40 9.34
CA MET A 162 0.57 -1.88 10.41
C MET A 162 -0.74 -2.66 10.43
N THR A 163 -1.21 -2.99 11.63
CA THR A 163 -2.56 -3.51 11.82
C THR A 163 -3.61 -2.42 11.57
N SER A 164 -4.85 -2.81 11.39
CA SER A 164 -5.94 -1.84 11.22
C SER A 164 -6.05 -0.88 12.41
N ASP A 165 -5.88 -1.39 13.63
CA ASP A 165 -5.97 -0.60 14.87
C ASP A 165 -4.80 0.41 14.98
N GLU A 166 -3.56 -0.03 14.67
CA GLU A 166 -2.39 0.86 14.60
C GLU A 166 -2.55 1.96 13.53
N SER A 167 -3.15 1.62 12.39
CA SER A 167 -3.44 2.59 11.34
C SER A 167 -4.46 3.64 11.79
N PHE A 168 -5.53 3.21 12.49
CA PHE A 168 -6.51 4.13 13.07
C PHE A 168 -5.92 4.98 14.20
N ASP A 169 -5.02 4.42 15.01
CA ASP A 169 -4.29 5.17 16.04
C ASP A 169 -3.40 6.26 15.42
N ALA A 170 -2.67 5.93 14.35
CA ALA A 170 -1.84 6.89 13.64
C ALA A 170 -2.68 8.03 13.02
N GLN A 171 -3.83 7.72 12.39
CA GLN A 171 -4.75 8.73 11.85
C GLN A 171 -5.29 9.65 12.96
N ALA A 172 -5.71 9.06 14.09
CA ALA A 172 -6.20 9.81 15.23
C ALA A 172 -5.11 10.70 15.85
N GLN A 173 -3.88 10.21 15.94
CA GLN A 173 -2.76 10.98 16.46
C GLN A 173 -2.39 12.13 15.52
N TYR A 174 -2.33 11.90 14.21
CA TYR A 174 -2.12 12.95 13.22
C TYR A 174 -3.16 14.07 13.38
N GLU A 175 -4.45 13.71 13.43
CA GLU A 175 -5.53 14.70 13.58
C GLU A 175 -5.40 15.48 14.89
N LYS A 176 -5.16 14.81 16.02
CA LYS A 176 -4.97 15.45 17.33
C LYS A 176 -3.78 16.40 17.34
N THR A 177 -2.70 16.05 16.64
CA THR A 177 -1.45 16.82 16.62
C THR A 177 -1.51 18.02 15.69
N TYR A 178 -2.14 17.90 14.51
CA TYR A 178 -2.01 18.90 13.45
C TYR A 178 -3.29 19.65 13.12
N LYS A 179 -4.48 19.18 13.49
CA LYS A 179 -5.77 19.78 13.10
C LYS A 179 -5.94 21.24 13.55
N HIS A 180 -5.38 21.62 14.67
CA HIS A 180 -5.48 23.00 15.16
C HIS A 180 -4.77 24.01 14.24
N TYR A 181 -3.86 23.56 13.36
CA TYR A 181 -3.20 24.38 12.35
C TYR A 181 -3.97 24.47 11.03
N GLN A 182 -5.12 23.79 10.88
CA GLN A 182 -5.87 23.74 9.60
C GLN A 182 -6.28 25.11 9.06
N ASN A 183 -6.36 26.14 9.93
CA ASN A 183 -6.78 27.51 9.56
C ASN A 183 -5.61 28.50 9.44
N ASN A 184 -4.39 28.02 9.59
CA ASN A 184 -3.22 28.89 9.43
C ASN A 184 -3.15 29.46 8.00
N PRO A 185 -2.63 30.69 7.81
CA PRO A 185 -2.40 31.26 6.49
C PRO A 185 -1.44 30.37 5.67
N ILE A 186 -1.79 30.10 4.41
CA ILE A 186 -1.01 29.27 3.48
C ILE A 186 -0.79 30.05 2.20
N ALA A 187 0.45 30.06 1.69
CA ALA A 187 0.73 30.58 0.37
C ALA A 187 0.14 29.66 -0.70
N LYS A 188 -0.53 30.24 -1.71
CA LYS A 188 -1.16 29.51 -2.80
C LYS A 188 -0.13 29.13 -3.86
N ILE A 189 -0.19 27.91 -4.35
CA ILE A 189 0.59 27.48 -5.52
C ILE A 189 -0.01 28.13 -6.74
N THR A 190 0.81 28.83 -7.54
CA THR A 190 0.41 29.52 -8.78
C THR A 190 1.03 28.90 -10.01
N ASP A 191 2.20 28.28 -9.87
CA ASP A 191 2.86 27.62 -10.99
C ASP A 191 3.48 26.32 -10.51
N VAL A 192 3.38 25.30 -11.37
CA VAL A 192 3.98 23.98 -11.18
C VAL A 192 4.80 23.64 -12.42
N ASN A 193 6.10 23.43 -12.24
CA ASN A 193 6.99 23.00 -13.29
C ASN A 193 7.74 21.76 -12.85
N LEU A 194 7.63 20.68 -13.63
CA LEU A 194 8.12 19.37 -13.25
C LEU A 194 8.97 18.73 -14.35
N LYS A 195 10.04 18.10 -13.94
CA LYS A 195 10.73 17.09 -14.71
C LYS A 195 10.53 15.74 -14.01
N VAL A 196 9.80 14.85 -14.65
CA VAL A 196 9.40 13.55 -14.08
C VAL A 196 10.10 12.43 -14.85
N ASP A 197 10.93 11.67 -14.16
CA ASP A 197 11.61 10.51 -14.72
C ASP A 197 10.98 9.23 -14.16
N MET A 198 10.11 8.57 -14.94
CA MET A 198 9.45 7.33 -14.55
C MET A 198 10.29 6.11 -14.92
N TYR A 199 10.43 5.18 -13.98
CA TYR A 199 11.06 3.87 -14.14
C TYR A 199 10.04 2.76 -13.81
N PRO A 200 9.10 2.48 -14.73
CA PRO A 200 7.95 1.60 -14.45
C PRO A 200 8.35 0.20 -14.02
N TYR A 201 9.37 -0.38 -14.66
CA TYR A 201 9.87 -1.72 -14.35
C TYR A 201 10.59 -1.81 -12.99
N GLN A 202 11.07 -0.67 -12.46
CA GLN A 202 11.67 -0.56 -11.12
C GLN A 202 10.64 -0.10 -10.06
N ARG A 203 9.41 0.21 -10.48
CA ARG A 203 8.36 0.80 -9.66
C ARG A 203 8.86 2.06 -8.93
N ARG A 204 9.56 2.91 -9.67
CA ARG A 204 10.22 4.12 -9.18
C ARG A 204 9.87 5.32 -10.04
N VAL A 205 9.74 6.49 -9.40
CA VAL A 205 9.65 7.80 -10.04
C VAL A 205 10.58 8.78 -9.35
N GLU A 206 11.20 9.63 -10.13
CA GLU A 206 12.00 10.76 -9.68
C GLU A 206 11.39 12.04 -10.24
N VAL A 207 11.28 13.05 -9.42
CA VAL A 207 10.80 14.37 -9.82
C VAL A 207 11.84 15.41 -9.41
N ASP A 208 12.21 16.26 -10.34
CA ASP A 208 12.93 17.50 -10.10
C ASP A 208 12.01 18.64 -10.55
N GLY A 209 11.59 19.49 -9.59
CA GLY A 209 10.58 20.48 -9.90
C GLY A 209 10.59 21.68 -8.99
N TYR A 210 9.72 22.62 -9.31
CA TYR A 210 9.48 23.77 -8.44
C TYR A 210 8.03 24.20 -8.44
N TYR A 211 7.65 24.80 -7.33
CA TYR A 211 6.44 25.61 -7.18
C TYR A 211 6.78 27.10 -7.19
N MET A 212 5.95 27.89 -7.86
CA MET A 212 5.81 29.30 -7.48
C MET A 212 4.64 29.41 -6.50
N VAL A 213 4.89 29.98 -5.35
CA VAL A 213 3.85 30.19 -4.32
C VAL A 213 3.66 31.67 -4.11
N GLN A 214 2.41 32.11 -3.97
CA GLN A 214 2.05 33.51 -3.73
C GLN A 214 1.29 33.65 -2.43
N ASN A 215 1.69 34.60 -1.62
CA ASN A 215 0.90 35.00 -0.46
C ASN A 215 -0.30 35.86 -0.90
N LYS A 216 -1.47 35.21 -1.00
CA LYS A 216 -2.75 35.89 -1.31
C LYS A 216 -3.51 36.37 -0.06
N THR A 217 -2.89 36.27 1.12
CA THR A 217 -3.46 36.75 2.39
C THR A 217 -3.05 38.20 2.66
N ASN A 218 -3.65 38.81 3.69
CA ASN A 218 -3.32 40.17 4.10
C ASN A 218 -2.20 40.24 5.16
N GLU A 219 -1.64 39.06 5.55
CA GLU A 219 -0.63 38.97 6.61
C GLU A 219 0.65 38.31 6.05
N PRO A 220 1.84 38.67 6.59
CA PRO A 220 3.07 38.00 6.24
C PRO A 220 3.03 36.52 6.64
N ILE A 221 3.50 35.62 5.77
CA ILE A 221 3.63 34.19 6.05
C ILE A 221 5.10 33.88 6.34
N SER A 222 5.41 33.61 7.60
CA SER A 222 6.77 33.23 8.03
C SER A 222 7.02 31.75 7.97
N GLN A 223 5.98 30.93 8.16
CA GLN A 223 6.08 29.47 8.14
C GLN A 223 4.77 28.83 7.68
N THR A 224 4.86 27.63 7.16
CA THR A 224 3.71 26.79 6.82
C THR A 224 4.02 25.32 7.11
N LEU A 225 3.00 24.52 7.41
CA LEU A 225 3.19 23.06 7.43
C LEU A 225 3.53 22.59 6.01
N ILE A 226 4.44 21.64 5.93
CA ILE A 226 4.77 20.93 4.70
C ILE A 226 4.77 19.44 4.99
N GLY A 227 4.21 18.65 4.09
CA GLY A 227 4.18 17.20 4.22
C GLY A 227 4.26 16.49 2.89
N TRP A 228 4.52 15.18 2.94
CA TRP A 228 4.57 14.30 1.78
C TRP A 228 4.24 12.86 2.13
N ASP A 229 4.02 12.03 1.12
CA ASP A 229 3.68 10.61 1.28
C ASP A 229 4.80 9.80 1.96
N GLN A 230 4.42 8.83 2.78
CA GLN A 230 5.31 7.94 3.55
C GLN A 230 6.35 7.21 2.68
N ASN A 231 5.99 6.87 1.42
CA ASN A 231 6.85 6.14 0.49
C ASN A 231 7.73 7.07 -0.34
N SER A 232 7.69 8.38 -0.09
CA SER A 232 8.46 9.39 -0.79
C SER A 232 9.61 9.92 0.07
N THR A 233 10.73 10.18 -0.56
CA THR A 233 11.83 10.97 -0.02
C THR A 233 11.83 12.31 -0.72
N VAL A 234 11.76 13.40 0.04
CA VAL A 234 11.70 14.77 -0.51
C VAL A 234 12.90 15.56 0.00
N GLU A 235 13.57 16.22 -0.94
CA GLU A 235 14.61 17.19 -0.66
C GLU A 235 14.15 18.56 -1.14
N ILE A 236 14.19 19.57 -0.25
CA ILE A 236 13.84 20.96 -0.57
C ILE A 236 15.11 21.78 -0.60
N GLU A 237 15.25 22.64 -1.62
CA GLU A 237 16.38 23.55 -1.71
C GLU A 237 16.38 24.52 -0.53
N LYS A 238 17.53 24.62 0.16
CA LYS A 238 17.65 25.37 1.43
C LYS A 238 17.90 26.86 1.24
N ASP A 239 17.90 27.39 0.01
CA ASP A 239 18.05 28.83 -0.19
C ASP A 239 16.84 29.59 0.32
N LYS A 240 17.03 30.37 1.40
CA LYS A 240 15.98 31.13 2.10
C LYS A 240 14.83 30.30 2.66
N LEU A 241 15.05 28.99 2.80
CA LEU A 241 14.09 28.02 3.33
C LEU A 241 14.76 27.14 4.39
N SER A 242 14.01 26.76 5.42
CA SER A 242 14.44 25.74 6.38
C SER A 242 13.27 24.91 6.85
N ILE A 243 13.50 23.62 7.06
CA ILE A 243 12.50 22.73 7.66
C ILE A 243 12.90 22.52 9.11
N THR A 244 11.96 22.74 10.01
CA THR A 244 12.10 22.51 11.46
C THR A 244 11.01 21.57 11.97
N ASP A 245 11.24 20.98 13.12
CA ASP A 245 10.29 20.12 13.82
C ASP A 245 9.66 19.04 12.90
N PHE A 246 10.51 18.40 12.10
CA PHE A 246 10.07 17.41 11.14
C PHE A 246 9.74 16.10 11.85
N ASP A 247 8.50 15.67 11.71
CA ASP A 247 7.99 14.41 12.20
C ASP A 247 8.18 13.31 11.13
N GLU A 248 9.08 12.39 11.39
CA GLU A 248 9.38 11.28 10.49
C GLU A 248 8.21 10.28 10.38
N GLU A 249 7.36 10.18 11.42
CA GLU A 249 6.23 9.28 11.40
C GLU A 249 5.13 9.76 10.48
N PHE A 250 4.81 11.07 10.52
CA PHE A 250 3.76 11.66 9.67
C PHE A 250 4.32 12.36 8.44
N LYS A 251 5.65 12.35 8.24
CA LYS A 251 6.32 13.05 7.13
C LYS A 251 5.85 14.50 7.00
N THR A 252 5.70 15.19 8.13
CA THR A 252 5.17 16.53 8.24
C THR A 252 6.09 17.39 9.10
N GLY A 253 6.34 18.63 8.71
CA GLY A 253 7.18 19.57 9.46
C GLY A 253 6.83 21.01 9.15
N TRP A 254 7.62 21.97 9.69
CA TRP A 254 7.46 23.39 9.43
C TRP A 254 8.45 23.86 8.39
N LEU A 255 7.94 24.36 7.26
CA LEU A 255 8.72 25.08 6.26
C LEU A 255 8.75 26.56 6.64
N ASN A 256 9.92 27.06 6.98
CA ASN A 256 10.15 28.46 7.34
C ASN A 256 10.65 29.24 6.13
N PHE A 257 10.10 30.43 5.92
CA PHE A 257 10.49 31.37 4.88
C PHE A 257 11.40 32.45 5.45
N ILE A 258 12.59 32.66 4.89
CA ILE A 258 13.60 33.63 5.37
C ILE A 258 13.99 34.59 4.24
N PRO A 259 13.49 35.86 4.23
CA PRO A 259 12.47 36.43 5.13
C PRO A 259 11.06 35.87 4.88
N ALA A 260 10.09 36.24 5.71
CA ALA A 260 8.68 35.89 5.52
C ALA A 260 8.17 36.35 4.13
N ILE A 261 7.18 35.67 3.59
CA ILE A 261 6.53 36.06 2.31
C ILE A 261 5.50 37.13 2.62
N MET A 262 5.72 38.34 2.12
CA MET A 262 4.82 39.47 2.32
C MET A 262 3.53 39.32 1.49
N PRO A 263 2.41 39.99 1.88
CA PRO A 263 1.20 40.03 1.07
C PRO A 263 1.46 40.38 -0.39
N GLY A 264 0.98 39.57 -1.33
CA GLY A 264 1.21 39.69 -2.77
C GLY A 264 2.56 39.19 -3.29
N GLU A 265 3.54 38.93 -2.41
CA GLU A 265 4.86 38.43 -2.80
C GLU A 265 4.76 37.00 -3.31
N THR A 266 5.59 36.70 -4.31
CA THR A 266 5.74 35.35 -4.89
C THR A 266 7.12 34.77 -4.56
N ARG A 267 7.18 33.49 -4.25
CA ARG A 267 8.43 32.79 -3.96
C ARG A 267 8.52 31.45 -4.69
N LYS A 268 9.72 31.15 -5.16
CA LYS A 268 10.05 29.86 -5.77
C LYS A 268 10.48 28.86 -4.69
N ILE A 269 9.94 27.64 -4.74
CA ILE A 269 10.30 26.52 -3.88
C ILE A 269 10.73 25.37 -4.79
N GLN A 270 12.01 25.04 -4.82
CA GLN A 270 12.54 23.90 -5.58
C GLN A 270 12.59 22.67 -4.70
N PHE A 271 12.26 21.54 -5.31
CA PHE A 271 12.26 20.25 -4.61
C PHE A 271 12.66 19.10 -5.54
N LYS A 272 13.17 18.05 -4.92
CA LYS A 272 13.34 16.74 -5.56
C LYS A 272 12.54 15.71 -4.80
N VAL A 273 11.86 14.85 -5.53
CA VAL A 273 11.08 13.74 -4.95
C VAL A 273 11.56 12.44 -5.55
N VAL A 274 11.79 11.44 -4.70
CA VAL A 274 12.02 10.07 -5.12
C VAL A 274 10.99 9.18 -4.43
N ARG A 275 10.20 8.49 -5.22
CA ARG A 275 9.27 7.47 -4.73
C ARG A 275 9.60 6.13 -5.36
N GLN A 276 9.73 5.10 -4.54
CA GLN A 276 10.00 3.74 -4.98
C GLN A 276 9.24 2.72 -4.14
N ALA A 277 8.38 1.95 -4.79
CA ALA A 277 7.74 0.82 -4.14
C ALA A 277 8.72 -0.36 -4.03
N LYS A 278 9.09 -0.73 -2.81
CA LYS A 278 10.02 -1.83 -2.52
C LYS A 278 9.26 -3.10 -2.17
N GLY A 279 9.75 -4.26 -2.62
CA GLY A 279 9.18 -5.54 -2.27
C GLY A 279 7.68 -5.66 -2.61
N PHE A 280 6.92 -6.18 -1.65
CA PHE A 280 5.45 -6.25 -1.67
C PHE A 280 4.90 -6.08 -0.25
N VAL A 281 3.62 -5.72 -0.14
CA VAL A 281 2.91 -5.56 1.13
C VAL A 281 1.91 -6.70 1.34
N ASP A 282 1.46 -6.88 2.58
CA ASP A 282 0.55 -7.97 2.97
C ASP A 282 -0.89 -7.77 2.49
N SER A 283 -1.28 -6.52 2.26
CA SER A 283 -2.63 -6.14 1.84
C SER A 283 -2.65 -5.60 0.41
N ASN A 284 -3.33 -4.51 0.16
CA ASN A 284 -3.38 -3.87 -1.14
C ASN A 284 -2.03 -3.28 -1.52
N SER A 285 -1.41 -3.82 -2.57
CA SER A 285 -0.17 -3.28 -3.10
C SER A 285 -0.36 -1.91 -3.72
N ASP A 286 0.62 -1.04 -3.55
CA ASP A 286 0.69 0.24 -4.27
C ASP A 286 0.72 0.02 -5.79
N ASN A 287 -0.30 0.50 -6.47
CA ASN A 287 -0.48 0.42 -7.92
C ASN A 287 -0.11 1.72 -8.64
N THR A 288 0.37 2.71 -7.92
CA THR A 288 0.69 4.03 -8.45
C THR A 288 1.75 3.92 -9.55
N ILE A 289 2.78 3.10 -9.31
CA ILE A 289 3.85 2.87 -10.29
C ILE A 289 3.94 1.37 -10.60
N VAL A 290 3.55 1.00 -11.80
CA VAL A 290 3.55 -0.38 -12.29
C VAL A 290 4.20 -0.45 -13.68
N ALA A 291 4.57 -1.66 -14.11
CA ALA A 291 5.28 -1.87 -15.37
C ALA A 291 4.53 -1.29 -16.59
N ASN A 292 3.20 -1.36 -16.57
CA ASN A 292 2.35 -0.74 -17.57
C ASN A 292 1.05 -0.24 -16.92
N GLY A 293 0.61 0.98 -17.23
CA GLY A 293 -0.59 1.57 -16.65
C GLY A 293 -0.35 2.25 -15.30
N SER A 294 0.83 2.84 -15.09
CA SER A 294 1.09 3.73 -13.94
C SER A 294 0.17 4.94 -13.96
N PHE A 295 -0.36 5.32 -12.79
CA PHE A 295 -1.14 6.53 -12.62
C PHE A 295 -0.69 7.25 -11.34
N ILE A 296 -0.28 8.51 -11.49
CA ILE A 296 0.23 9.33 -10.40
C ILE A 296 -0.50 10.67 -10.43
N ASN A 297 -0.92 11.15 -9.28
CA ASN A 297 -1.43 12.51 -9.12
C ASN A 297 -0.50 13.35 -8.24
N ASN A 298 -0.63 14.67 -8.32
CA ASN A 298 0.22 15.60 -7.59
C ASN A 298 0.07 15.44 -6.07
N PHE A 299 -1.14 15.19 -5.56
CA PHE A 299 -1.42 15.07 -4.13
C PHE A 299 -0.68 13.90 -3.45
N THR A 300 -0.43 12.82 -4.20
CA THR A 300 0.26 11.64 -3.65
C THR A 300 1.76 11.64 -3.94
N LEU A 301 2.22 12.41 -4.91
CA LEU A 301 3.63 12.41 -5.30
C LEU A 301 4.40 13.60 -4.75
N LEU A 302 3.81 14.80 -4.84
CA LEU A 302 4.50 16.04 -4.57
C LEU A 302 4.27 16.52 -3.12
N PRO A 303 5.17 17.35 -2.56
CA PRO A 303 4.95 17.94 -1.25
C PRO A 303 3.73 18.87 -1.27
N HIS A 304 2.93 18.83 -0.22
CA HIS A 304 1.74 19.65 0.00
C HIS A 304 1.97 20.62 1.16
N PHE A 305 1.22 21.73 1.16
CA PHE A 305 1.29 22.75 2.22
C PHE A 305 0.04 22.72 3.09
N GLY A 306 0.24 23.01 4.37
CA GLY A 306 -0.83 23.07 5.33
C GLY A 306 -1.24 21.72 5.88
N TYR A 307 -2.34 21.71 6.60
CA TYR A 307 -2.93 20.50 7.18
C TYR A 307 -3.65 19.69 6.10
N ASN A 308 -3.35 18.41 6.03
CA ASN A 308 -3.96 17.50 5.07
C ASN A 308 -5.08 16.68 5.73
N ASP A 309 -6.32 17.01 5.43
CA ASP A 309 -7.51 16.37 5.99
C ASP A 309 -7.74 14.92 5.47
N SER A 310 -7.07 14.54 4.40
CA SER A 310 -7.14 13.16 3.89
C SER A 310 -6.54 12.12 4.85
N TYR A 311 -5.73 12.57 5.82
CA TYR A 311 -5.15 11.73 6.86
C TYR A 311 -6.03 11.65 8.12
N GLU A 312 -7.19 12.32 8.16
CA GLU A 312 -8.10 12.25 9.30
C GLU A 312 -8.75 10.86 9.44
N LEU A 313 -9.03 10.51 10.68
CA LEU A 313 -9.80 9.30 10.99
C LEU A 313 -11.28 9.53 10.66
N THR A 314 -11.80 8.91 9.62
CA THR A 314 -13.18 9.13 9.14
C THR A 314 -14.21 8.14 9.71
N ASP A 315 -13.78 6.97 10.18
CA ASP A 315 -14.68 5.97 10.75
C ASP A 315 -15.26 6.43 12.09
N ARG A 316 -16.60 6.46 12.20
CA ARG A 316 -17.30 6.94 13.39
C ARG A 316 -17.13 6.07 14.62
N GLN A 317 -17.05 4.75 14.43
CA GLN A 317 -16.94 3.81 15.55
C GLN A 317 -15.52 3.89 16.11
N GLU A 318 -14.53 3.95 15.25
CA GLU A 318 -13.14 4.09 15.65
C GLU A 318 -12.84 5.45 16.29
N ARG A 319 -13.49 6.53 15.83
CA ARG A 319 -13.43 7.84 16.49
C ARG A 319 -14.01 7.80 17.90
N LYS A 320 -15.18 7.17 18.05
CA LYS A 320 -15.82 7.00 19.38
C LYS A 320 -14.94 6.17 20.33
N LYS A 321 -14.32 5.10 19.84
CA LYS A 321 -13.38 4.26 20.59
C LYS A 321 -12.18 5.06 21.11
N ARG A 322 -11.75 6.09 20.36
CA ARG A 322 -10.61 6.97 20.67
C ARG A 322 -11.01 8.32 21.28
N GLU A 323 -12.25 8.43 21.76
CA GLU A 323 -12.81 9.63 22.41
C GLU A 323 -12.73 10.90 21.53
N MET A 324 -12.82 10.72 20.21
CA MET A 324 -12.79 11.82 19.25
C MET A 324 -14.23 12.26 18.90
N THR A 325 -14.37 13.55 18.59
CA THR A 325 -15.62 14.10 18.07
C THR A 325 -15.99 13.44 16.72
N PRO A 326 -17.28 13.31 16.37
CA PRO A 326 -17.69 12.80 15.07
C PRO A 326 -17.00 13.57 13.92
N PRO A 327 -16.73 12.94 12.78
CA PRO A 327 -16.10 13.62 11.64
C PRO A 327 -16.98 14.75 11.16
N GLN A 328 -16.36 15.86 10.77
CA GLN A 328 -17.07 17.00 10.20
C GLN A 328 -17.75 16.55 8.89
N ARG A 329 -19.03 16.85 8.76
CA ARG A 329 -19.77 16.59 7.53
C ARG A 329 -19.53 17.71 6.53
N MET A 330 -19.70 17.40 5.26
CA MET A 330 -19.78 18.43 4.22
C MET A 330 -20.85 19.46 4.61
N ALA A 331 -20.57 20.72 4.29
CA ALA A 331 -21.51 21.81 4.47
C ALA A 331 -22.81 21.52 3.73
N LYS A 332 -23.92 22.02 4.28
CA LYS A 332 -25.21 21.90 3.61
C LYS A 332 -25.22 22.76 2.35
N LEU A 333 -26.03 22.33 1.35
CA LEU A 333 -26.15 23.06 0.08
C LEU A 333 -26.64 24.51 0.27
N GLU A 334 -27.39 24.79 1.33
CA GLU A 334 -27.94 26.11 1.64
C GLU A 334 -26.89 27.05 2.28
N GLU A 335 -25.73 26.52 2.69
CA GLU A 335 -24.68 27.27 3.39
C GLU A 335 -23.80 28.02 2.39
N LYS A 336 -24.27 29.20 1.94
CA LYS A 336 -23.63 30.02 0.91
C LYS A 336 -22.19 30.44 1.23
N SER A 337 -21.82 30.56 2.51
CA SER A 337 -20.46 30.87 2.96
C SER A 337 -19.44 29.84 2.51
N MET A 338 -19.87 28.58 2.26
CA MET A 338 -19.02 27.46 1.86
C MET A 338 -18.92 27.25 0.35
N TYR A 339 -19.61 28.05 -0.47
CA TYR A 339 -19.60 27.91 -1.94
C TYR A 339 -18.21 28.13 -2.56
N HIS A 340 -17.33 28.82 -1.86
CA HIS A 340 -15.96 29.07 -2.31
C HIS A 340 -14.95 28.05 -1.79
N THR A 341 -15.42 27.05 -1.02
CA THR A 341 -14.53 26.02 -0.46
C THR A 341 -14.37 24.90 -1.51
N GLY A 342 -13.18 24.80 -2.07
CA GLY A 342 -12.83 23.74 -3.02
C GLY A 342 -12.61 22.40 -2.33
N ILE A 343 -12.75 21.31 -3.09
CA ILE A 343 -12.49 19.92 -2.64
C ILE A 343 -10.99 19.56 -2.67
N PHE A 344 -10.13 20.44 -3.21
CA PHE A 344 -8.73 20.15 -3.48
C PHE A 344 -7.76 20.70 -2.41
N GLY A 345 -8.26 21.03 -1.23
CA GLY A 345 -7.43 21.59 -0.15
C GLY A 345 -7.32 23.11 -0.16
N LYS A 346 -6.73 23.66 0.91
CA LYS A 346 -6.63 25.11 1.09
C LYS A 346 -5.48 25.74 0.30
N GLU A 347 -4.46 24.97 -0.05
CA GLU A 347 -3.33 25.39 -0.89
C GLU A 347 -3.70 25.49 -2.38
N ALA A 348 -4.75 24.79 -2.80
CA ALA A 348 -5.18 24.73 -4.18
C ALA A 348 -5.61 26.10 -4.72
N ASP A 349 -5.26 26.35 -5.97
CA ASP A 349 -5.63 27.53 -6.75
C ASP A 349 -5.57 27.17 -8.24
N PHE A 350 -5.81 28.16 -9.12
CA PHE A 350 -5.50 28.00 -10.54
C PHE A 350 -4.01 28.15 -10.76
N ILE A 351 -3.41 27.12 -11.39
CA ILE A 351 -1.97 27.01 -11.61
C ILE A 351 -1.63 27.04 -13.10
N ASN A 352 -0.49 27.64 -13.43
CA ASN A 352 0.20 27.39 -14.68
C ASN A 352 0.94 26.05 -14.55
N TYR A 353 0.74 25.15 -15.51
CA TYR A 353 1.31 23.82 -15.45
C TYR A 353 2.18 23.53 -16.66
N GLU A 354 3.40 23.08 -16.40
CA GLU A 354 4.34 22.62 -17.41
C GLU A 354 5.13 21.43 -16.89
N ALA A 355 5.22 20.35 -17.68
CA ALA A 355 5.96 19.17 -17.29
C ALA A 355 6.68 18.50 -18.45
N VAL A 356 7.88 18.02 -18.16
CA VAL A 356 8.61 17.08 -19.02
C VAL A 356 8.58 15.72 -18.34
N VAL A 357 7.90 14.76 -18.95
CA VAL A 357 7.78 13.41 -18.41
C VAL A 357 8.60 12.47 -19.29
N SER A 358 9.46 11.66 -18.67
CA SER A 358 10.17 10.60 -19.37
C SER A 358 9.79 9.22 -18.87
N THR A 359 9.77 8.24 -19.76
CA THR A 359 9.49 6.84 -19.43
C THR A 359 10.35 5.91 -20.29
N SER A 360 10.17 4.61 -20.17
CA SER A 360 10.82 3.60 -21.01
C SER A 360 10.44 3.81 -22.48
N LYS A 361 11.35 3.47 -23.40
CA LYS A 361 11.20 3.74 -24.85
C LYS A 361 9.93 3.10 -25.46
N ASP A 362 9.52 1.97 -24.92
CA ASP A 362 8.35 1.18 -25.32
C ASP A 362 7.02 1.69 -24.77
N GLN A 363 7.03 2.76 -23.95
CA GLN A 363 5.87 3.30 -23.28
C GLN A 363 5.58 4.76 -23.65
N TYR A 364 4.36 5.19 -23.40
CA TYR A 364 3.90 6.56 -23.54
C TYR A 364 3.61 7.15 -22.17
N ALA A 365 3.98 8.42 -21.97
CA ALA A 365 3.60 9.19 -20.82
C ALA A 365 2.64 10.31 -21.24
N ILE A 366 1.56 10.46 -20.48
CA ILE A 366 0.53 11.48 -20.71
C ILE A 366 0.36 12.25 -19.41
N THR A 367 0.30 13.56 -19.48
CA THR A 367 -0.06 14.42 -18.36
C THR A 367 -0.97 15.56 -18.86
N VAL A 368 -1.38 16.41 -17.96
CA VAL A 368 -2.25 17.57 -18.25
C VAL A 368 -1.52 18.52 -19.22
N GLY A 369 -2.27 19.12 -20.15
CA GLY A 369 -1.74 20.08 -21.11
C GLY A 369 -1.63 19.53 -22.52
N TYR A 370 -1.14 20.38 -23.41
CA TYR A 370 -0.94 20.05 -24.81
C TYR A 370 0.51 19.59 -25.03
N LEU A 371 0.67 18.50 -25.78
CA LEU A 371 1.99 17.99 -26.14
C LEU A 371 2.73 19.01 -27.02
N GLN A 372 3.81 19.58 -26.50
CA GLN A 372 4.66 20.54 -27.21
C GLN A 372 5.75 19.84 -28.00
N LYS A 373 6.33 18.79 -27.43
CA LYS A 373 7.46 18.09 -28.03
C LYS A 373 7.56 16.67 -27.50
N GLU A 374 7.95 15.77 -28.39
CA GLU A 374 8.34 14.40 -28.08
C GLU A 374 9.72 14.09 -28.66
N TRP A 375 10.55 13.36 -27.90
CA TRP A 375 11.86 12.92 -28.41
C TRP A 375 12.33 11.65 -27.67
N VAL A 376 13.28 10.96 -28.27
CA VAL A 376 13.96 9.81 -27.68
C VAL A 376 15.41 10.18 -27.40
N LYS A 377 15.92 9.80 -26.22
CA LYS A 377 17.33 9.94 -25.85
C LYS A 377 17.76 8.66 -25.12
N GLY A 378 18.66 7.90 -25.74
CA GLY A 378 19.07 6.60 -25.23
C GLY A 378 17.92 5.59 -25.25
N ASP A 379 17.67 4.99 -24.12
CA ASP A 379 16.59 4.02 -23.86
C ASP A 379 15.31 4.65 -23.30
N ARG A 380 15.22 5.98 -23.28
CA ARG A 380 14.11 6.72 -22.71
C ARG A 380 13.40 7.57 -23.75
N ARG A 381 12.08 7.72 -23.58
CA ARG A 381 11.20 8.56 -24.38
C ARG A 381 10.67 9.68 -23.50
N PHE A 382 10.71 10.90 -24.02
CA PHE A 382 10.41 12.15 -23.33
C PHE A 382 9.21 12.83 -23.98
N PHE A 383 8.37 13.42 -23.16
CA PHE A 383 7.16 14.13 -23.55
C PHE A 383 7.11 15.46 -22.80
N HIS A 384 7.03 16.56 -23.52
CA HIS A 384 6.88 17.90 -22.96
C HIS A 384 5.44 18.35 -23.12
N TYR A 385 4.76 18.59 -22.01
CA TYR A 385 3.41 19.08 -21.95
C TYR A 385 3.36 20.45 -21.30
N LYS A 386 2.44 21.31 -21.78
CA LYS A 386 2.20 22.65 -21.23
C LYS A 386 0.74 23.02 -21.39
N MET A 387 0.16 23.60 -20.34
CA MET A 387 -1.16 24.23 -20.41
C MET A 387 -1.05 25.62 -20.99
N ASP A 388 -2.02 26.01 -21.81
CA ASP A 388 -2.17 27.36 -22.38
C ASP A 388 -2.95 28.29 -21.47
N THR A 389 -3.76 27.74 -20.57
CA THR A 389 -4.56 28.47 -19.57
C THR A 389 -4.34 27.85 -18.19
N PRO A 390 -4.46 28.64 -17.10
CA PRO A 390 -4.39 28.09 -15.75
C PRO A 390 -5.47 27.03 -15.49
N ILE A 391 -5.07 25.95 -14.81
CA ILE A 391 -5.95 24.86 -14.43
C ILE A 391 -6.07 24.79 -12.92
N HIS A 392 -7.11 24.17 -12.42
CA HIS A 392 -7.25 23.92 -10.99
C HIS A 392 -6.26 22.83 -10.53
N ASN A 393 -5.48 23.14 -9.46
CA ASN A 393 -4.53 22.20 -8.86
C ASN A 393 -5.25 21.30 -7.87
#